data_dd2a5574c4a9948772c1b733baa712fd
#
_entry.id   dd2a5574c4a9948772c1b733baa712fd
#
_cell.length_a   1.000
_cell.length_b   1.000
_cell.length_c   1.000
_cell.angle_alpha   90.00
_cell.angle_beta   90.00
_cell.angle_gamma   90.00
#
_symmetry.space_group_name_H-M   'P 1'
#
loop_
_entity.id
_entity.type
_entity.pdbx_description
1 polymer ?
#
loop_
_entity_poly.entity_id
_entity_poly.type
_entity_poly.pdbx_seq_one_letter_code
_entity_poly.pdbx_strand_id
1 'polypeptide(L)'
;MGTKYVFVTGGVVSGLGKGITAASLGRLLKNRGYKVANQKFDPYINVDPGTMSPYEHGEVFVTEDGAETDLDLGHYERFTDENLSKNSSVTTGRIYQEVIEKERKGDYLGKTVQVIPHITNAIKNKVYSLGKNDVDVVITEIGGTVGDIESLPFLEAIRQVGLENKPEDVIYIHVTLLPYISGSNELKSKPTQHSVKELQSIGIKPDILVCRTEIPITASIRNKIALFCNVRPENVIANLTASNLYEVPLMLEKEGLAVEVCKHLELDKVEANNEKWAEMIKHFKEVDSKYKKQEEKKVNIAIVGKYVKLEDSYLSVIESVKHAGYKNGVGVNIKLIDSEKITSQNVEEMLKDFDGVIVPGGFGNRGIEGKIETIKYVRENKIPFLGICLGMQMAVIEFARNVLKYNDANSVEFDENTAHPVIHIMENQKNITKKGGTMRLGAYPCVLKQGTYARKIYGEEKISERHRHRYEFNNDYREEIEKAGLKISGTSPNGNLVEIVELEEENHPFFVAGQFHPEFKSRPDKPSPLFVELVKKCI
;
A
#
# COMPACT_ATOMS: atom_id res chain seq x y z
N MET A 1 31.37 -4.90 -2.07
CA MET A 1 30.98 -3.48 -1.86
C MET A 1 30.22 -3.41 -0.55
N GLY A 2 30.44 -2.41 0.33
CA GLY A 2 29.64 -2.25 1.53
C GLY A 2 28.24 -1.72 1.17
N THR A 3 27.23 -1.97 2.03
CA THR A 3 25.89 -1.43 1.84
C THR A 3 25.91 0.10 1.91
N LYS A 4 25.20 0.76 0.99
CA LYS A 4 25.02 2.21 0.92
C LYS A 4 23.67 2.61 1.52
N TYR A 5 23.60 3.78 2.11
CA TYR A 5 22.40 4.27 2.82
C TYR A 5 21.90 5.59 2.21
N VAL A 6 20.65 5.60 1.82
CA VAL A 6 19.95 6.78 1.29
C VAL A 6 18.88 7.17 2.28
N PHE A 7 18.91 8.40 2.78
CA PHE A 7 17.88 8.93 3.66
C PHE A 7 17.03 9.96 2.93
N VAL A 8 15.71 9.71 2.86
CA VAL A 8 14.74 10.61 2.24
C VAL A 8 13.96 11.33 3.34
N THR A 9 14.21 12.61 3.48
CA THR A 9 13.51 13.51 4.42
C THR A 9 12.58 14.45 3.66
N GLY A 10 11.67 15.12 4.34
CA GLY A 10 10.82 16.12 3.69
C GLY A 10 10.41 17.24 4.62
N GLY A 11 10.10 18.37 4.04
CA GLY A 11 9.70 19.55 4.79
C GLY A 11 8.65 20.37 4.08
N VAL A 12 8.18 21.43 4.75
CA VAL A 12 7.13 22.37 4.37
C VAL A 12 5.72 21.83 4.68
N VAL A 13 5.29 20.72 4.06
CA VAL A 13 3.98 20.10 4.30
C VAL A 13 4.06 18.57 4.14
N SER A 14 3.08 17.84 4.69
CA SER A 14 2.88 16.42 4.43
C SER A 14 2.38 16.20 3.00
N GLY A 15 2.46 14.95 2.50
CA GLY A 15 1.92 14.62 1.17
C GLY A 15 2.76 15.12 -0.02
N LEU A 16 4.00 15.58 0.18
CA LEU A 16 4.89 16.03 -0.90
C LEU A 16 5.39 14.93 -1.83
N GLY A 17 5.13 13.65 -1.50
CA GLY A 17 5.57 12.52 -2.28
C GLY A 17 6.97 12.02 -1.92
N LYS A 18 7.36 12.06 -0.64
CA LYS A 18 8.57 11.38 -0.13
C LYS A 18 8.58 9.90 -0.49
N GLY A 19 7.46 9.19 -0.18
CA GLY A 19 7.28 7.77 -0.48
C GLY A 19 7.45 7.46 -1.96
N ILE A 20 6.82 8.25 -2.82
CA ILE A 20 6.94 8.10 -4.28
C ILE A 20 8.36 8.40 -4.77
N THR A 21 9.04 9.38 -4.17
CA THR A 21 10.46 9.67 -4.49
C THR A 21 11.35 8.51 -4.10
N ALA A 22 11.17 7.95 -2.89
CA ALA A 22 11.92 6.79 -2.40
C ALA A 22 11.64 5.53 -3.24
N ALA A 23 10.37 5.26 -3.56
CA ALA A 23 9.96 4.16 -4.42
C ALA A 23 10.53 4.29 -5.85
N SER A 24 10.47 5.49 -6.42
CA SER A 24 11.01 5.80 -7.75
C SER A 24 12.51 5.61 -7.81
N LEU A 25 13.26 6.11 -6.82
CA LEU A 25 14.69 5.89 -6.72
C LEU A 25 15.03 4.40 -6.60
N GLY A 26 14.26 3.67 -5.77
CA GLY A 26 14.38 2.22 -5.65
C GLY A 26 14.24 1.51 -6.99
N ARG A 27 13.23 1.86 -7.79
CA ARG A 27 13.04 1.34 -9.16
C ARG A 27 14.22 1.69 -10.07
N LEU A 28 14.69 2.93 -10.06
CA LEU A 28 15.78 3.39 -10.92
C LEU A 28 17.12 2.72 -10.59
N LEU A 29 17.42 2.48 -9.32
CA LEU A 29 18.62 1.74 -8.90
C LEU A 29 18.48 0.26 -9.24
N LYS A 30 17.31 -0.34 -9.07
CA LYS A 30 17.02 -1.72 -9.47
C LYS A 30 17.17 -1.91 -10.99
N ASN A 31 16.75 -0.94 -11.80
CA ASN A 31 16.93 -0.94 -13.25
C ASN A 31 18.41 -0.83 -13.66
N ARG A 32 19.30 -0.45 -12.74
CA ARG A 32 20.77 -0.49 -12.88
C ARG A 32 21.40 -1.78 -12.37
N GLY A 33 20.60 -2.72 -11.88
CA GLY A 33 21.05 -4.02 -11.38
C GLY A 33 21.44 -4.05 -9.91
N TYR A 34 21.19 -2.97 -9.13
CA TYR A 34 21.44 -2.98 -7.69
C TYR A 34 20.31 -3.67 -6.92
N LYS A 35 20.68 -4.36 -5.85
CA LYS A 35 19.75 -4.91 -4.86
C LYS A 35 19.35 -3.81 -3.88
N VAL A 36 18.09 -3.42 -3.92
CA VAL A 36 17.57 -2.29 -3.14
C VAL A 36 16.57 -2.77 -2.09
N ALA A 37 16.66 -2.22 -0.89
CA ALA A 37 15.65 -2.39 0.16
C ALA A 37 15.07 -1.02 0.56
N ASN A 38 13.75 -0.90 0.53
CA ASN A 38 13.05 0.29 1.01
C ASN A 38 12.61 0.11 2.46
N GLN A 39 12.69 1.19 3.25
CA GLN A 39 12.28 1.24 4.64
C GLN A 39 11.56 2.56 4.94
N LYS A 40 10.55 2.47 5.80
CA LYS A 40 9.76 3.62 6.28
C LYS A 40 9.94 3.77 7.79
N PHE A 41 10.26 4.97 8.24
CA PHE A 41 10.25 5.35 9.65
C PHE A 41 9.10 6.31 9.93
N ASP A 42 8.15 5.88 10.76
CA ASP A 42 6.97 6.66 11.10
C ASP A 42 7.05 7.22 12.53
N PRO A 43 6.91 8.54 12.70
CA PRO A 43 7.16 9.19 13.99
C PRO A 43 6.03 9.07 15.01
N TYR A 44 4.93 8.39 14.69
CA TYR A 44 3.83 8.22 15.65
C TYR A 44 4.14 7.19 16.75
N ILE A 45 3.46 7.34 17.91
CA ILE A 45 3.64 6.50 19.11
C ILE A 45 2.92 5.13 19.00
N ASN A 46 2.07 4.92 18.03
CA ASN A 46 1.47 3.61 17.78
C ASN A 46 2.57 2.59 17.48
N VAL A 47 2.45 1.38 18.03
CA VAL A 47 3.41 0.28 17.77
C VAL A 47 3.36 -0.15 16.31
N ASP A 48 2.15 -0.18 15.77
CA ASP A 48 1.83 -0.38 14.35
C ASP A 48 0.51 0.33 14.00
N PRO A 49 0.15 0.50 12.73
CA PRO A 49 -1.09 1.13 12.32
C PRO A 49 -2.32 0.22 12.41
N GLY A 50 -2.20 -1.04 12.83
CA GLY A 50 -3.27 -2.03 12.79
C GLY A 50 -4.54 -1.67 13.56
N THR A 51 -4.42 -0.83 14.59
CA THR A 51 -5.56 -0.32 15.37
C THR A 51 -5.96 1.11 15.00
N MET A 52 -5.29 1.73 14.03
CA MET A 52 -5.59 3.10 13.61
C MET A 52 -6.81 3.13 12.68
N SER A 53 -7.55 4.24 12.71
CA SER A 53 -8.65 4.45 11.78
C SER A 53 -8.12 4.69 10.36
N PRO A 54 -8.66 4.02 9.32
CA PRO A 54 -8.31 4.33 7.94
C PRO A 54 -8.60 5.78 7.51
N TYR A 55 -9.48 6.49 8.21
CA TYR A 55 -9.72 7.92 7.98
C TYR A 55 -8.59 8.82 8.46
N GLU A 56 -7.81 8.37 9.45
CA GLU A 56 -6.67 9.13 9.99
C GLU A 56 -5.37 8.82 9.24
N HIS A 57 -5.24 7.60 8.72
CA HIS A 57 -3.95 7.08 8.30
C HIS A 57 -3.93 6.49 6.87
N GLY A 58 -5.08 6.35 6.22
CA GLY A 58 -5.20 5.60 4.99
C GLY A 58 -5.29 4.08 5.23
N GLU A 59 -5.05 3.29 4.20
CA GLU A 59 -5.09 1.83 4.32
C GLU A 59 -3.96 1.29 5.21
N VAL A 60 -4.24 0.22 5.92
CA VAL A 60 -3.22 -0.58 6.59
C VAL A 60 -2.72 -1.63 5.61
N PHE A 61 -1.49 -1.44 5.12
CA PHE A 61 -0.84 -2.39 4.23
C PHE A 61 -0.23 -3.55 5.02
N VAL A 62 -0.33 -4.79 4.52
CA VAL A 62 0.22 -5.96 5.21
C VAL A 62 1.36 -6.55 4.38
N THR A 63 2.53 -6.72 5.02
CA THR A 63 3.71 -7.32 4.39
C THR A 63 3.59 -8.85 4.27
N GLU A 64 4.52 -9.46 3.53
CA GLU A 64 4.56 -10.91 3.34
C GLU A 64 4.65 -11.69 4.67
N ASP A 65 5.42 -11.18 5.61
CA ASP A 65 5.63 -11.78 6.94
C ASP A 65 4.66 -11.28 8.03
N GLY A 66 3.58 -10.59 7.62
CA GLY A 66 2.44 -10.24 8.48
C GLY A 66 2.61 -8.99 9.33
N ALA A 67 3.47 -8.05 8.96
CA ALA A 67 3.47 -6.74 9.61
C ALA A 67 2.34 -5.87 9.06
N GLU A 68 1.59 -5.24 9.96
CA GLU A 68 0.67 -4.15 9.64
C GLU A 68 1.48 -2.86 9.52
N THR A 69 1.36 -2.14 8.41
CA THR A 69 2.25 -1.05 8.04
C THR A 69 1.52 0.10 7.38
N ASP A 70 2.22 1.22 7.21
CA ASP A 70 1.77 2.38 6.44
C ASP A 70 1.58 2.04 4.95
N LEU A 71 0.71 2.79 4.27
CA LEU A 71 0.40 2.64 2.85
C LEU A 71 1.60 2.85 1.90
N ASP A 72 2.63 3.59 2.34
CA ASP A 72 3.84 3.83 1.55
C ASP A 72 4.59 2.53 1.21
N LEU A 73 4.48 1.49 2.07
CA LEU A 73 5.08 0.19 1.76
C LEU A 73 4.43 -0.44 0.52
N GLY A 74 3.15 -0.22 0.31
CA GLY A 74 2.46 -0.61 -0.93
C GLY A 74 3.05 0.09 -2.15
N HIS A 75 3.40 1.38 -2.05
CA HIS A 75 4.10 2.08 -3.11
C HIS A 75 5.47 1.47 -3.39
N TYR A 76 6.26 1.20 -2.34
CA TYR A 76 7.58 0.59 -2.53
C TYR A 76 7.48 -0.75 -3.26
N GLU A 77 6.57 -1.63 -2.85
CA GLU A 77 6.37 -2.92 -3.49
C GLU A 77 5.88 -2.79 -4.94
N ARG A 78 4.94 -1.88 -5.23
CA ARG A 78 4.43 -1.64 -6.58
C ARG A 78 5.51 -1.13 -7.54
N PHE A 79 6.44 -0.31 -7.05
CA PHE A 79 7.52 0.25 -7.86
C PHE A 79 8.70 -0.70 -8.02
N THR A 80 9.10 -1.39 -6.95
CA THR A 80 10.31 -2.23 -6.96
C THR A 80 10.05 -3.67 -7.34
N ASP A 81 8.80 -4.14 -7.30
CA ASP A 81 8.42 -5.56 -7.44
C ASP A 81 9.18 -6.46 -6.44
N GLU A 82 9.33 -5.97 -5.20
CA GLU A 82 9.91 -6.71 -4.08
C GLU A 82 8.89 -6.82 -2.95
N ASN A 83 8.76 -8.01 -2.36
CA ASN A 83 7.94 -8.19 -1.17
C ASN A 83 8.72 -7.70 0.06
N LEU A 84 8.14 -6.74 0.77
CA LEU A 84 8.74 -6.17 1.96
C LEU A 84 8.43 -7.01 3.22
N SER A 85 9.19 -6.74 4.27
CA SER A 85 9.08 -7.44 5.56
C SER A 85 8.84 -6.45 6.71
N LYS A 86 8.58 -6.99 7.90
CA LYS A 86 8.45 -6.22 9.16
C LYS A 86 9.66 -5.32 9.46
N ASN A 87 10.81 -5.57 8.86
CA ASN A 87 11.99 -4.72 9.02
C ASN A 87 11.93 -3.47 8.13
N SER A 88 11.03 -3.46 7.16
CA SER A 88 10.80 -2.31 6.27
C SER A 88 9.89 -1.24 6.87
N SER A 89 9.23 -1.52 8.01
CA SER A 89 8.39 -0.54 8.73
C SER A 89 8.85 -0.41 10.18
N VAL A 90 9.14 0.81 10.60
CA VAL A 90 9.62 1.13 11.94
C VAL A 90 8.85 2.33 12.47
N THR A 91 8.17 2.16 13.61
CA THR A 91 7.46 3.25 14.29
C THR A 91 8.20 3.70 15.54
N THR A 92 7.98 4.95 15.96
CA THR A 92 8.48 5.44 17.25
C THR A 92 8.00 4.54 18.39
N GLY A 93 6.70 4.17 18.38
CA GLY A 93 6.13 3.32 19.43
C GLY A 93 6.85 1.98 19.56
N ARG A 94 7.14 1.32 18.43
CA ARG A 94 7.87 0.04 18.41
C ARG A 94 9.30 0.18 18.94
N ILE A 95 10.01 1.26 18.60
CA ILE A 95 11.36 1.53 19.09
C ILE A 95 11.36 1.75 20.60
N TYR A 96 10.44 2.61 21.09
CA TYR A 96 10.34 2.89 22.52
C TYR A 96 9.93 1.67 23.31
N GLN A 97 8.96 0.90 22.82
CA GLN A 97 8.57 -0.37 23.45
C GLN A 97 9.77 -1.32 23.58
N GLU A 98 10.55 -1.53 22.51
CA GLU A 98 11.74 -2.39 22.53
C GLU A 98 12.76 -1.94 23.60
N VAL A 99 13.02 -0.62 23.69
CA VAL A 99 13.99 -0.07 24.65
C VAL A 99 13.47 -0.16 26.07
N ILE A 100 12.18 0.14 26.32
CA ILE A 100 11.55 0.02 27.64
C ILE A 100 11.52 -1.44 28.10
N GLU A 101 11.19 -2.40 27.22
CA GLU A 101 11.21 -3.83 27.55
C GLU A 101 12.62 -4.31 27.95
N LYS A 102 13.66 -3.85 27.25
CA LYS A 102 15.06 -4.13 27.60
C LYS A 102 15.45 -3.52 28.95
N GLU A 103 15.01 -2.28 29.22
CA GLU A 103 15.22 -1.63 30.52
C GLU A 103 14.58 -2.45 31.65
N ARG A 104 13.31 -2.84 31.48
CA ARG A 104 12.58 -3.66 32.48
C ARG A 104 13.20 -5.04 32.71
N LYS A 105 13.88 -5.62 31.71
CA LYS A 105 14.64 -6.88 31.83
C LYS A 105 16.02 -6.70 32.50
N GLY A 106 16.47 -5.45 32.66
CA GLY A 106 17.79 -5.15 33.26
C GLY A 106 18.95 -5.21 32.25
N ASP A 107 18.69 -5.25 30.95
CA ASP A 107 19.73 -5.36 29.90
C ASP A 107 20.72 -4.19 29.87
N TYR A 108 20.33 -3.05 30.48
CA TYR A 108 21.20 -1.86 30.56
C TYR A 108 22.04 -1.79 31.84
N LEU A 109 22.02 -2.82 32.68
CA LEU A 109 22.89 -2.99 33.86
C LEU A 109 22.88 -1.75 34.80
N GLY A 110 21.71 -1.17 35.05
CA GLY A 110 21.53 -0.02 35.95
C GLY A 110 21.95 1.35 35.39
N LYS A 111 22.28 1.43 34.09
CA LYS A 111 22.55 2.71 33.42
C LYS A 111 21.26 3.51 33.26
N THR A 112 21.36 4.85 33.30
CA THR A 112 20.28 5.74 32.90
C THR A 112 20.00 5.58 31.42
N VAL A 113 18.77 5.21 31.05
CA VAL A 113 18.34 5.05 29.65
C VAL A 113 17.82 6.39 29.13
N GLN A 114 18.36 6.87 28.02
CA GLN A 114 18.06 8.18 27.43
C GLN A 114 17.80 8.05 25.93
N VAL A 115 17.24 9.09 25.31
CA VAL A 115 17.04 9.12 23.86
C VAL A 115 18.37 8.90 23.12
N ILE A 116 19.41 9.65 23.51
CA ILE A 116 20.79 9.43 23.07
C ILE A 116 21.56 8.80 24.25
N PRO A 117 22.17 7.62 24.07
CA PRO A 117 22.31 6.85 22.82
C PRO A 117 21.30 5.71 22.64
N HIS A 118 20.39 5.42 23.59
CA HIS A 118 19.66 4.15 23.61
C HIS A 118 18.58 4.06 22.51
N ILE A 119 17.73 5.09 22.37
CA ILE A 119 16.71 5.16 21.31
C ILE A 119 17.40 5.32 19.94
N THR A 120 18.38 6.22 19.83
CA THR A 120 19.09 6.43 18.55
C THR A 120 19.84 5.17 18.10
N ASN A 121 20.46 4.41 19.02
CA ASN A 121 21.09 3.13 18.69
C ASN A 121 20.06 2.08 18.24
N ALA A 122 18.89 2.01 18.88
CA ALA A 122 17.82 1.11 18.46
C ALA A 122 17.35 1.44 17.03
N ILE A 123 17.19 2.72 16.70
CA ILE A 123 16.84 3.19 15.35
C ILE A 123 17.95 2.84 14.33
N LYS A 124 19.23 3.17 14.64
CA LYS A 124 20.36 2.82 13.76
C LYS A 124 20.45 1.33 13.48
N ASN A 125 20.20 0.48 14.50
CA ASN A 125 20.17 -0.97 14.32
C ASN A 125 19.08 -1.41 13.33
N LYS A 126 17.94 -0.73 13.25
CA LYS A 126 16.91 -1.01 12.22
C LYS A 126 17.41 -0.63 10.82
N VAL A 127 18.10 0.51 10.67
CA VAL A 127 18.73 0.89 9.39
C VAL A 127 19.73 -0.20 8.96
N TYR A 128 20.66 -0.55 9.82
CA TYR A 128 21.71 -1.52 9.48
C TYR A 128 21.19 -2.96 9.29
N SER A 129 20.04 -3.30 9.88
CA SER A 129 19.51 -4.66 9.79
C SER A 129 19.13 -5.08 8.37
N LEU A 130 18.65 -4.14 7.55
CA LEU A 130 18.32 -4.41 6.14
C LEU A 130 19.57 -4.59 5.27
N GLY A 131 20.66 -3.89 5.57
CA GLY A 131 21.93 -4.01 4.84
C GLY A 131 22.65 -5.35 5.04
N LYS A 132 22.25 -6.18 6.01
CA LYS A 132 22.89 -7.48 6.30
C LYS A 132 22.54 -8.60 5.31
N ASN A 133 21.53 -8.42 4.46
CA ASN A 133 20.96 -9.47 3.61
C ASN A 133 21.38 -9.35 2.14
N ASP A 134 22.67 -9.06 1.87
CA ASP A 134 23.18 -8.92 0.50
C ASP A 134 22.43 -7.81 -0.30
N VAL A 135 22.19 -6.68 0.37
CA VAL A 135 21.57 -5.47 -0.17
C VAL A 135 22.64 -4.45 -0.49
N ASP A 136 22.64 -3.91 -1.70
CA ASP A 136 23.59 -2.89 -2.13
C ASP A 136 23.22 -1.51 -1.58
N VAL A 137 21.93 -1.16 -1.63
CA VAL A 137 21.42 0.15 -1.22
C VAL A 137 20.16 0.01 -0.35
N VAL A 138 20.21 0.60 0.84
CA VAL A 138 19.03 0.77 1.72
C VAL A 138 18.51 2.19 1.57
N ILE A 139 17.25 2.34 1.18
CA ILE A 139 16.55 3.63 1.08
C ILE A 139 15.59 3.74 2.24
N THR A 140 15.86 4.64 3.18
CA THR A 140 15.03 4.89 4.36
C THR A 140 14.31 6.23 4.21
N GLU A 141 12.99 6.20 4.16
CA GLU A 141 12.15 7.38 4.22
C GLU A 141 11.85 7.75 5.66
N ILE A 142 12.05 9.01 6.01
CA ILE A 142 11.68 9.56 7.32
C ILE A 142 10.30 10.21 7.21
N GLY A 143 9.33 9.63 7.93
CA GLY A 143 7.97 10.15 8.04
C GLY A 143 7.92 11.46 8.80
N GLY A 144 6.79 12.16 8.70
CA GLY A 144 6.60 13.50 9.26
C GLY A 144 7.29 14.59 8.44
N THR A 145 7.31 15.78 9.00
CA THR A 145 7.89 16.99 8.40
C THR A 145 9.11 17.41 9.22
N VAL A 146 10.20 17.78 8.56
CA VAL A 146 11.38 18.32 9.26
C VAL A 146 10.98 19.57 10.04
N GLY A 147 11.26 19.58 11.34
CA GLY A 147 10.78 20.57 12.31
C GLY A 147 9.75 20.01 13.30
N ASP A 148 9.10 18.89 12.99
CA ASP A 148 8.19 18.21 13.90
C ASP A 148 8.97 17.54 15.04
N ILE A 149 8.49 17.71 16.27
CA ILE A 149 9.13 17.17 17.50
C ILE A 149 9.22 15.63 17.41
N GLU A 150 8.20 15.00 16.87
CA GLU A 150 8.07 13.54 16.78
C GLU A 150 9.17 12.92 15.91
N SER A 151 9.66 13.64 14.90
CA SER A 151 10.68 13.14 13.96
C SER A 151 12.11 13.28 14.48
N LEU A 152 12.35 14.06 15.54
CA LEU A 152 13.71 14.40 16.03
C LEU A 152 14.56 13.17 16.36
N PRO A 153 14.07 12.10 17.04
CA PRO A 153 14.89 10.93 17.33
C PRO A 153 15.36 10.20 16.06
N PHE A 154 14.52 10.15 15.00
CA PHE A 154 14.89 9.57 13.72
C PHE A 154 15.92 10.44 13.00
N LEU A 155 15.73 11.76 12.96
CA LEU A 155 16.67 12.70 12.34
C LEU A 155 18.03 12.65 13.03
N GLU A 156 18.05 12.61 14.37
CA GLU A 156 19.30 12.46 15.12
C GLU A 156 19.98 11.11 14.83
N ALA A 157 19.22 10.02 14.74
CA ALA A 157 19.77 8.70 14.42
C ALA A 157 20.41 8.66 13.03
N ILE A 158 19.75 9.20 12.00
CA ILE A 158 20.32 9.21 10.64
C ILE A 158 21.52 10.16 10.53
N ARG A 159 21.53 11.28 11.29
CA ARG A 159 22.71 12.14 11.42
C ARG A 159 23.90 11.36 11.98
N GLN A 160 23.68 10.53 13.01
CA GLN A 160 24.71 9.67 13.57
C GLN A 160 25.18 8.60 12.57
N VAL A 161 24.27 8.01 11.78
CA VAL A 161 24.66 7.08 10.69
C VAL A 161 25.65 7.74 9.74
N GLY A 162 25.42 9.01 9.35
CA GLY A 162 26.36 9.75 8.51
C GLY A 162 27.72 10.01 9.15
N LEU A 163 27.77 10.12 10.49
CA LEU A 163 29.05 10.27 11.22
C LEU A 163 29.80 8.96 11.40
N GLU A 164 29.09 7.83 11.44
CA GLU A 164 29.67 6.50 11.67
C GLU A 164 30.15 5.82 10.39
N ASN A 165 29.70 6.31 9.23
CA ASN A 165 30.03 5.78 7.92
C ASN A 165 30.85 6.79 7.12
N LYS A 166 31.44 6.35 6.02
CA LYS A 166 32.15 7.24 5.11
C LYS A 166 31.17 8.14 4.35
N PRO A 167 31.58 9.35 3.93
CA PRO A 167 30.73 10.24 3.17
C PRO A 167 30.12 9.62 1.90
N GLU A 168 30.89 8.77 1.22
CA GLU A 168 30.47 8.04 0.01
C GLU A 168 29.53 6.85 0.29
N ASP A 169 29.26 6.54 1.56
CA ASP A 169 28.35 5.45 1.94
C ASP A 169 26.96 5.96 2.37
N VAL A 170 26.79 7.27 2.54
CA VAL A 170 25.53 7.88 3.04
C VAL A 170 25.16 9.11 2.22
N ILE A 171 23.92 9.22 1.81
CA ILE A 171 23.39 10.38 1.09
C ILE A 171 22.06 10.84 1.68
N TYR A 172 21.87 12.16 1.78
CA TYR A 172 20.64 12.79 2.27
C TYR A 172 19.89 13.46 1.12
N ILE A 173 18.68 12.98 0.83
CA ILE A 173 17.75 13.56 -0.14
C ILE A 173 16.66 14.29 0.62
N HIS A 174 16.44 15.56 0.31
CA HIS A 174 15.39 16.34 0.96
C HIS A 174 14.32 16.73 -0.06
N VAL A 175 13.09 16.24 0.18
CA VAL A 175 11.92 16.55 -0.65
C VAL A 175 11.27 17.81 -0.11
N THR A 176 11.05 18.80 -0.96
CA THR A 176 10.53 20.11 -0.57
C THR A 176 9.54 20.65 -1.58
N LEU A 177 8.81 21.70 -1.21
CA LEU A 177 7.82 22.36 -2.05
C LEU A 177 8.40 23.64 -2.70
N LEU A 178 8.20 23.75 -4.00
CA LEU A 178 8.46 24.95 -4.78
C LEU A 178 7.13 25.44 -5.39
N PRO A 179 6.32 26.18 -4.60
CA PRO A 179 4.99 26.55 -5.04
C PRO A 179 5.01 27.57 -6.18
N TYR A 180 4.10 27.39 -7.11
CA TYR A 180 3.78 28.38 -8.13
C TYR A 180 2.66 29.29 -7.64
N ILE A 181 2.90 30.60 -7.69
CA ILE A 181 1.91 31.61 -7.30
C ILE A 181 1.33 32.23 -8.56
N SER A 182 0.11 31.86 -8.91
CA SER A 182 -0.59 32.32 -10.11
C SER A 182 -0.70 33.85 -10.19
N GLY A 183 -0.92 34.53 -9.05
CA GLY A 183 -1.05 35.99 -9.01
C GLY A 183 0.24 36.76 -9.36
N SER A 184 1.43 36.19 -9.10
CA SER A 184 2.72 36.76 -9.49
C SER A 184 3.37 36.03 -10.65
N ASN A 185 2.74 34.96 -11.14
CA ASN A 185 3.21 34.14 -12.26
C ASN A 185 4.65 33.63 -12.08
N GLU A 186 5.01 33.23 -10.86
CA GLU A 186 6.37 32.80 -10.53
C GLU A 186 6.46 31.68 -9.50
N LEU A 187 7.56 30.91 -9.54
CA LEU A 187 7.92 29.94 -8.51
C LEU A 187 8.56 30.66 -7.32
N LYS A 188 8.14 30.27 -6.11
CA LYS A 188 8.67 30.83 -4.84
C LYS A 188 9.61 29.85 -4.15
N SER A 189 10.89 30.20 -4.10
CA SER A 189 11.95 29.38 -3.50
C SER A 189 12.07 29.50 -1.97
N LYS A 190 11.35 30.43 -1.33
CA LYS A 190 11.44 30.65 0.12
C LYS A 190 11.03 29.43 0.97
N PRO A 191 9.92 28.71 0.68
CA PRO A 191 9.56 27.52 1.45
C PRO A 191 10.66 26.45 1.43
N THR A 192 11.25 26.19 0.26
CA THR A 192 12.41 25.29 0.09
C THR A 192 13.60 25.73 0.97
N GLN A 193 13.96 27.04 0.92
CA GLN A 193 15.09 27.58 1.69
C GLN A 193 14.88 27.44 3.20
N HIS A 194 13.65 27.66 3.70
CA HIS A 194 13.32 27.53 5.11
C HIS A 194 13.39 26.05 5.55
N SER A 195 12.83 25.14 4.76
CA SER A 195 12.85 23.70 5.05
C SER A 195 14.28 23.16 5.11
N VAL A 196 15.15 23.57 4.18
CA VAL A 196 16.56 23.18 4.20
C VAL A 196 17.30 23.75 5.41
N LYS A 197 17.01 25.00 5.81
CA LYS A 197 17.61 25.60 7.01
C LYS A 197 17.21 24.84 8.27
N GLU A 198 15.96 24.41 8.35
CA GLU A 198 15.48 23.60 9.48
C GLU A 198 16.23 22.27 9.56
N LEU A 199 16.40 21.56 8.45
CA LEU A 199 17.18 20.33 8.40
C LEU A 199 18.65 20.57 8.79
N GLN A 200 19.25 21.67 8.30
CA GLN A 200 20.62 22.04 8.64
C GLN A 200 20.79 22.40 10.13
N SER A 201 19.75 22.97 10.77
CA SER A 201 19.80 23.29 12.21
C SER A 201 19.93 22.05 13.09
N ILE A 202 19.46 20.89 12.58
CA ILE A 202 19.60 19.57 13.22
C ILE A 202 20.99 18.94 12.93
N GLY A 203 21.79 19.57 12.07
CA GLY A 203 23.12 19.09 11.69
C GLY A 203 23.15 18.15 10.46
N ILE A 204 22.07 18.12 9.67
CA ILE A 204 22.00 17.38 8.42
C ILE A 204 22.05 18.35 7.25
N LYS A 205 23.09 18.23 6.40
CA LYS A 205 23.16 18.94 5.14
C LYS A 205 22.57 18.03 4.04
N PRO A 206 21.52 18.45 3.32
CA PRO A 206 21.07 17.67 2.17
C PRO A 206 22.10 17.68 1.04
N ASP A 207 22.27 16.54 0.39
CA ASP A 207 23.12 16.39 -0.78
C ASP A 207 22.32 16.64 -2.05
N ILE A 208 21.06 16.20 -2.09
CA ILE A 208 20.13 16.38 -3.20
C ILE A 208 18.82 16.98 -2.68
N LEU A 209 18.29 17.93 -3.44
CA LEU A 209 16.96 18.51 -3.24
C LEU A 209 16.01 18.02 -4.32
N VAL A 210 14.91 17.39 -3.94
CA VAL A 210 13.82 17.06 -4.84
C VAL A 210 12.70 18.08 -4.65
N CYS A 211 12.56 18.99 -5.60
CA CYS A 211 11.63 20.11 -5.52
C CYS A 211 10.30 19.75 -6.19
N ARG A 212 9.27 19.50 -5.38
CA ARG A 212 7.91 19.31 -5.87
C ARG A 212 7.37 20.62 -6.43
N THR A 213 6.92 20.62 -7.68
CA THR A 213 6.49 21.82 -8.39
C THR A 213 5.45 21.49 -9.46
N GLU A 214 4.63 22.48 -9.83
CA GLU A 214 3.60 22.35 -10.88
C GLU A 214 4.14 22.65 -12.28
N ILE A 215 5.19 23.47 -12.37
CA ILE A 215 5.80 23.89 -13.63
C ILE A 215 7.31 23.64 -13.64
N PRO A 216 7.95 23.52 -14.82
CA PRO A 216 9.40 23.31 -14.93
C PRO A 216 10.22 24.37 -14.21
N ILE A 217 11.32 23.95 -13.58
CA ILE A 217 12.26 24.84 -12.91
C ILE A 217 13.22 25.43 -13.93
N THR A 218 13.28 26.76 -14.02
CA THR A 218 14.25 27.46 -14.89
C THR A 218 15.67 27.35 -14.32
N ALA A 219 16.69 27.48 -15.16
CA ALA A 219 18.10 27.51 -14.74
C ALA A 219 18.37 28.61 -13.69
N SER A 220 17.75 29.77 -13.81
CA SER A 220 17.86 30.88 -12.83
C SER A 220 17.33 30.47 -11.45
N ILE A 221 16.15 29.86 -11.39
CA ILE A 221 15.55 29.37 -10.11
C ILE A 221 16.39 28.23 -9.54
N ARG A 222 16.86 27.29 -10.36
CA ARG A 222 17.74 26.19 -9.98
C ARG A 222 19.02 26.70 -9.33
N ASN A 223 19.72 27.63 -9.95
CA ASN A 223 20.93 28.24 -9.42
C ASN A 223 20.68 29.01 -8.12
N LYS A 224 19.55 29.74 -8.03
CA LYS A 224 19.14 30.42 -6.80
C LYS A 224 18.92 29.44 -5.65
N ILE A 225 18.19 28.36 -5.87
CA ILE A 225 17.96 27.32 -4.85
C ILE A 225 19.30 26.70 -4.43
N ALA A 226 20.12 26.32 -5.40
CA ALA A 226 21.43 25.72 -5.16
C ALA A 226 22.32 26.61 -4.27
N LEU A 227 22.40 27.91 -4.56
CA LEU A 227 23.17 28.86 -3.77
C LEU A 227 22.66 29.01 -2.33
N PHE A 228 21.33 29.18 -2.15
CA PHE A 228 20.75 29.41 -0.84
C PHE A 228 20.66 28.16 0.04
N CYS A 229 20.63 26.98 -0.59
CA CYS A 229 20.53 25.69 0.11
C CYS A 229 21.87 24.96 0.21
N ASN A 230 22.96 25.55 -0.28
CA ASN A 230 24.32 25.00 -0.21
C ASN A 230 24.43 23.59 -0.87
N VAL A 231 23.82 23.46 -2.04
CA VAL A 231 23.93 22.28 -2.91
C VAL A 231 24.42 22.71 -4.31
N ARG A 232 24.84 21.76 -5.14
CA ARG A 232 25.18 22.06 -6.53
C ARG A 232 23.91 22.20 -7.38
N PRO A 233 23.91 22.98 -8.47
CA PRO A 233 22.74 23.11 -9.35
C PRO A 233 22.22 21.79 -9.92
N GLU A 234 23.10 20.85 -10.26
CA GLU A 234 22.77 19.51 -10.73
C GLU A 234 22.04 18.65 -9.68
N ASN A 235 22.21 18.98 -8.40
CA ASN A 235 21.55 18.31 -7.27
C ASN A 235 20.17 18.92 -6.91
N VAL A 236 19.69 19.88 -7.68
CA VAL A 236 18.33 20.43 -7.57
C VAL A 236 17.45 19.77 -8.61
N ILE A 237 16.72 18.75 -8.22
CA ILE A 237 15.90 17.89 -9.06
C ILE A 237 14.45 18.41 -9.08
N ALA A 238 13.89 18.66 -10.26
CA ALA A 238 12.48 18.97 -10.39
C ALA A 238 11.62 17.71 -10.31
N ASN A 239 10.55 17.76 -9.52
CA ASN A 239 9.54 16.71 -9.45
C ASN A 239 8.17 17.31 -9.79
N LEU A 240 7.80 17.22 -11.07
CA LEU A 240 6.55 17.74 -11.58
C LEU A 240 5.36 16.85 -11.20
N THR A 241 4.16 17.43 -11.24
CA THR A 241 2.93 16.65 -11.11
C THR A 241 2.76 15.74 -12.32
N ALA A 242 2.79 14.43 -12.10
CA ALA A 242 2.57 13.43 -13.14
C ALA A 242 1.07 13.14 -13.32
N SER A 243 0.66 12.80 -14.54
CA SER A 243 -0.71 12.34 -14.82
C SER A 243 -0.95 10.90 -14.36
N ASN A 244 0.12 10.12 -14.33
CA ASN A 244 0.15 8.75 -13.83
C ASN A 244 1.34 8.60 -12.89
N LEU A 245 1.10 8.00 -11.72
CA LEU A 245 2.10 7.87 -10.67
C LEU A 245 3.36 7.10 -11.14
N TYR A 246 3.16 6.10 -12.00
CA TYR A 246 4.25 5.25 -12.52
C TYR A 246 5.14 5.95 -13.57
N GLU A 247 4.82 7.19 -13.99
CA GLU A 247 5.70 8.03 -14.82
C GLU A 247 6.85 8.66 -14.01
N VAL A 248 6.64 8.83 -12.70
CA VAL A 248 7.57 9.57 -11.83
C VAL A 248 9.00 9.03 -11.89
N PRO A 249 9.29 7.71 -11.91
CA PRO A 249 10.65 7.22 -12.06
C PRO A 249 11.35 7.75 -13.31
N LEU A 250 10.67 7.71 -14.47
CA LEU A 250 11.27 8.19 -15.74
C LEU A 250 11.45 9.70 -15.75
N MET A 251 10.58 10.45 -15.08
CA MET A 251 10.72 11.90 -14.94
C MET A 251 11.93 12.24 -14.06
N LEU A 252 12.10 11.56 -12.93
CA LEU A 252 13.24 11.75 -12.02
C LEU A 252 14.56 11.26 -12.64
N GLU A 253 14.52 10.21 -13.47
CA GLU A 253 15.67 9.76 -14.27
C GLU A 253 16.13 10.85 -15.24
N LYS A 254 15.19 11.45 -15.97
CA LYS A 254 15.48 12.54 -16.89
C LYS A 254 16.07 13.78 -16.20
N GLU A 255 15.66 14.06 -14.98
CA GLU A 255 16.21 15.13 -14.13
C GLU A 255 17.57 14.76 -13.52
N GLY A 256 18.02 13.50 -13.63
CA GLY A 256 19.33 13.03 -13.20
C GLY A 256 19.40 12.51 -11.77
N LEU A 257 18.27 12.30 -11.07
CA LEU A 257 18.27 11.89 -9.66
C LEU A 257 19.15 10.65 -9.41
N ALA A 258 18.92 9.56 -10.12
CA ALA A 258 19.66 8.32 -9.88
C ALA A 258 21.13 8.44 -10.31
N VAL A 259 21.45 9.25 -11.31
CA VAL A 259 22.82 9.53 -11.74
C VAL A 259 23.60 10.25 -10.63
N GLU A 260 23.02 11.28 -10.02
CA GLU A 260 23.68 12.04 -8.95
C GLU A 260 23.80 11.20 -7.66
N VAL A 261 22.81 10.34 -7.36
CA VAL A 261 22.89 9.37 -6.26
C VAL A 261 24.04 8.38 -6.49
N CYS A 262 24.14 7.78 -7.69
CA CYS A 262 25.22 6.85 -8.01
C CYS A 262 26.60 7.51 -7.94
N LYS A 263 26.73 8.76 -8.42
CA LYS A 263 28.00 9.51 -8.30
C LYS A 263 28.41 9.75 -6.84
N HIS A 264 27.47 10.18 -6.01
CA HIS A 264 27.73 10.46 -4.60
C HIS A 264 28.16 9.19 -3.85
N LEU A 265 27.44 8.09 -4.07
CA LEU A 265 27.67 6.82 -3.40
C LEU A 265 28.81 5.98 -4.03
N GLU A 266 29.49 6.52 -5.04
CA GLU A 266 30.56 5.82 -5.80
C GLU A 266 30.10 4.43 -6.30
N LEU A 267 28.83 4.36 -6.72
CA LEU A 267 28.28 3.16 -7.34
C LEU A 267 28.76 3.06 -8.80
N ASP A 268 29.02 1.83 -9.25
CA ASP A 268 29.46 1.59 -10.62
C ASP A 268 28.47 2.21 -11.61
N LYS A 269 29.01 2.80 -12.69
CA LYS A 269 28.21 3.43 -13.75
C LYS A 269 27.55 2.36 -14.61
N VAL A 270 26.50 1.74 -14.08
CA VAL A 270 25.65 0.85 -14.86
C VAL A 270 24.62 1.68 -15.57
N GLU A 271 24.52 1.55 -16.90
CA GLU A 271 23.43 2.16 -17.66
C GLU A 271 22.09 1.63 -17.18
N ALA A 272 21.10 2.52 -17.07
CA ALA A 272 19.77 2.14 -16.64
C ALA A 272 19.03 1.36 -17.73
N ASN A 273 18.58 0.16 -17.43
CA ASN A 273 17.66 -0.58 -18.29
C ASN A 273 16.21 -0.21 -17.96
N ASN A 274 15.77 0.93 -18.48
CA ASN A 274 14.42 1.45 -18.27
C ASN A 274 13.42 1.01 -19.36
N GLU A 275 13.81 0.21 -20.36
CA GLU A 275 12.99 -0.12 -21.53
C GLU A 275 11.63 -0.70 -21.16
N LYS A 276 11.62 -1.78 -20.35
CA LYS A 276 10.36 -2.42 -19.94
C LYS A 276 9.41 -1.47 -19.19
N TRP A 277 9.98 -0.65 -18.30
CA TRP A 277 9.17 0.33 -17.57
C TRP A 277 8.64 1.44 -18.50
N ALA A 278 9.46 1.90 -19.44
CA ALA A 278 9.05 2.89 -20.43
C ALA A 278 7.98 2.35 -21.40
N GLU A 279 8.09 1.10 -21.84
CA GLU A 279 7.06 0.45 -22.66
C GLU A 279 5.72 0.32 -21.91
N MET A 280 5.76 -0.08 -20.62
CA MET A 280 4.59 -0.12 -19.76
C MET A 280 3.93 1.26 -19.65
N ILE A 281 4.70 2.31 -19.37
CA ILE A 281 4.18 3.68 -19.28
C ILE A 281 3.62 4.17 -20.62
N LYS A 282 4.26 3.82 -21.73
CA LYS A 282 3.75 4.14 -23.07
C LYS A 282 2.37 3.50 -23.29
N HIS A 283 2.23 2.23 -22.95
CA HIS A 283 0.94 1.52 -23.02
C HIS A 283 -0.14 2.20 -22.15
N PHE A 284 0.19 2.57 -20.88
CA PHE A 284 -0.75 3.28 -20.01
C PHE A 284 -1.22 4.60 -20.62
N LYS A 285 -0.29 5.38 -21.21
CA LYS A 285 -0.62 6.64 -21.90
C LYS A 285 -1.52 6.43 -23.12
N GLU A 286 -1.28 5.37 -23.87
CA GLU A 286 -2.13 5.02 -25.02
C GLU A 286 -3.55 4.70 -24.57
N VAL A 287 -3.71 3.90 -23.52
CA VAL A 287 -5.02 3.61 -22.90
C VAL A 287 -5.67 4.91 -22.43
N ASP A 288 -4.99 5.70 -21.59
CA ASP A 288 -5.53 6.93 -21.04
C ASP A 288 -5.93 7.96 -22.14
N SER A 289 -5.19 8.00 -23.25
CA SER A 289 -5.44 8.95 -24.33
C SER A 289 -6.74 8.68 -25.08
N LYS A 290 -7.09 7.41 -25.31
CA LYS A 290 -8.34 6.98 -25.96
C LYS A 290 -9.55 7.47 -25.16
N TYR A 291 -9.49 7.35 -23.85
CA TYR A 291 -10.59 7.70 -22.95
C TYR A 291 -10.67 9.21 -22.64
N LYS A 292 -9.55 9.96 -22.68
CA LYS A 292 -9.57 11.44 -22.59
C LYS A 292 -10.27 12.07 -23.78
N LYS A 293 -10.13 11.49 -24.96
CA LYS A 293 -10.81 11.95 -26.19
C LYS A 293 -12.27 11.48 -26.29
N GLN A 294 -12.78 10.75 -25.32
CA GLN A 294 -14.14 10.15 -25.33
C GLN A 294 -14.39 9.23 -26.54
N GLU A 295 -13.32 8.67 -27.11
CA GLU A 295 -13.40 7.73 -28.25
C GLU A 295 -13.97 6.38 -27.81
N GLU A 296 -13.81 6.01 -26.53
CA GLU A 296 -14.30 4.74 -25.96
C GLU A 296 -14.92 4.96 -24.57
N LYS A 297 -15.93 4.14 -24.23
CA LYS A 297 -16.59 4.16 -22.91
C LYS A 297 -15.67 3.50 -21.87
N LYS A 298 -15.53 4.13 -20.71
CA LYS A 298 -14.82 3.53 -19.56
C LYS A 298 -15.66 2.45 -18.91
N VAL A 299 -14.99 1.44 -18.36
CA VAL A 299 -15.60 0.49 -17.44
C VAL A 299 -15.82 1.15 -16.09
N ASN A 300 -17.06 1.13 -15.59
CA ASN A 300 -17.47 1.74 -14.32
C ASN A 300 -17.43 0.68 -13.21
N ILE A 301 -16.56 0.85 -12.22
CA ILE A 301 -16.42 -0.04 -11.06
C ILE A 301 -16.87 0.69 -9.79
N ALA A 302 -17.84 0.11 -9.08
CA ALA A 302 -18.20 0.55 -7.75
C ALA A 302 -17.38 -0.18 -6.68
N ILE A 303 -16.78 0.56 -5.76
CA ILE A 303 -16.22 0.01 -4.52
C ILE A 303 -17.17 0.38 -3.39
N VAL A 304 -17.93 -0.62 -2.92
CA VAL A 304 -18.95 -0.44 -1.87
C VAL A 304 -18.32 -0.73 -0.50
N GLY A 305 -17.94 0.32 0.18
CA GLY A 305 -17.17 0.24 1.42
C GLY A 305 -17.67 1.18 2.51
N LYS A 306 -17.04 1.16 3.65
CA LYS A 306 -17.37 2.03 4.80
C LYS A 306 -16.37 3.19 5.02
N TYR A 307 -15.21 3.18 4.37
CA TYR A 307 -14.17 4.21 4.51
C TYR A 307 -14.02 5.08 3.26
N VAL A 308 -15.16 5.49 2.69
CA VAL A 308 -15.22 6.13 1.36
C VAL A 308 -14.92 7.63 1.33
N LYS A 309 -14.76 8.28 2.49
CA LYS A 309 -14.45 9.72 2.57
C LYS A 309 -12.98 10.03 2.25
N LEU A 310 -12.11 9.04 2.34
CA LEU A 310 -10.68 9.14 2.06
C LEU A 310 -10.31 8.02 1.08
N GLU A 311 -9.90 8.38 -0.14
CA GLU A 311 -9.51 7.41 -1.17
C GLU A 311 -8.34 6.52 -0.72
N ASP A 312 -7.40 7.08 0.02
CA ASP A 312 -6.25 6.36 0.57
C ASP A 312 -6.63 5.17 1.46
N SER A 313 -7.87 5.14 1.99
CA SER A 313 -8.37 3.99 2.76
C SER A 313 -8.53 2.71 1.93
N TYR A 314 -8.60 2.82 0.60
CA TYR A 314 -8.72 1.71 -0.36
C TYR A 314 -7.69 1.80 -1.47
N LEU A 315 -6.54 2.43 -1.20
CA LEU A 315 -5.51 2.74 -2.21
C LEU A 315 -5.08 1.50 -3.00
N SER A 316 -4.76 0.39 -2.34
CA SER A 316 -4.33 -0.83 -3.04
C SER A 316 -5.44 -1.46 -3.88
N VAL A 317 -6.71 -1.37 -3.46
CA VAL A 317 -7.86 -1.83 -4.27
C VAL A 317 -8.00 -0.94 -5.51
N ILE A 318 -7.95 0.38 -5.35
CA ILE A 318 -8.02 1.36 -6.45
C ILE A 318 -6.89 1.13 -7.46
N GLU A 319 -5.65 0.99 -6.98
CA GLU A 319 -4.50 0.72 -7.85
C GLU A 319 -4.64 -0.63 -8.56
N SER A 320 -5.16 -1.68 -7.89
CA SER A 320 -5.38 -2.98 -8.51
C SER A 320 -6.41 -2.94 -9.64
N VAL A 321 -7.48 -2.15 -9.49
CA VAL A 321 -8.47 -1.92 -10.57
C VAL A 321 -7.82 -1.18 -11.75
N LYS A 322 -6.99 -0.14 -11.49
CA LYS A 322 -6.24 0.57 -12.53
C LYS A 322 -5.27 -0.37 -13.27
N HIS A 323 -4.49 -1.18 -12.53
CA HIS A 323 -3.60 -2.18 -13.12
C HIS A 323 -4.35 -3.15 -14.04
N ALA A 324 -5.53 -3.62 -13.58
CA ALA A 324 -6.39 -4.50 -14.35
C ALA A 324 -6.95 -3.81 -15.60
N GLY A 325 -7.32 -2.54 -15.50
CA GLY A 325 -7.75 -1.72 -16.63
C GLY A 325 -6.65 -1.64 -17.70
N TYR A 326 -5.44 -1.26 -17.33
CA TYR A 326 -4.29 -1.21 -18.23
C TYR A 326 -3.99 -2.58 -18.86
N LYS A 327 -4.02 -3.65 -18.05
CA LYS A 327 -3.79 -5.01 -18.55
C LYS A 327 -4.80 -5.43 -19.62
N ASN A 328 -6.06 -5.01 -19.47
CA ASN A 328 -7.13 -5.28 -20.43
C ASN A 328 -7.20 -4.22 -21.56
N GLY A 329 -6.36 -3.18 -21.54
CA GLY A 329 -6.35 -2.12 -22.54
C GLY A 329 -7.56 -1.18 -22.45
N VAL A 330 -8.23 -1.10 -21.28
CA VAL A 330 -9.45 -0.31 -21.07
C VAL A 330 -9.25 0.73 -19.95
N GLY A 331 -9.89 1.88 -20.12
CA GLY A 331 -9.98 2.89 -19.07
C GLY A 331 -11.01 2.47 -18.02
N VAL A 332 -10.68 2.70 -16.76
CA VAL A 332 -11.59 2.45 -15.65
C VAL A 332 -12.05 3.74 -15.00
N ASN A 333 -13.30 3.77 -14.57
CA ASN A 333 -13.86 4.82 -13.73
C ASN A 333 -14.27 4.20 -12.40
N ILE A 334 -13.66 4.63 -11.32
CA ILE A 334 -13.85 4.03 -9.99
C ILE A 334 -14.66 5.01 -9.15
N LYS A 335 -15.72 4.50 -8.52
CA LYS A 335 -16.54 5.29 -7.58
C LYS A 335 -16.62 4.59 -6.23
N LEU A 336 -16.25 5.30 -5.18
CA LEU A 336 -16.43 4.85 -3.81
C LEU A 336 -17.87 5.13 -3.38
N ILE A 337 -18.57 4.10 -2.91
CA ILE A 337 -19.96 4.17 -2.46
C ILE A 337 -20.04 3.78 -1.00
N ASP A 338 -20.70 4.63 -0.20
CA ASP A 338 -20.89 4.39 1.22
C ASP A 338 -21.94 3.31 1.45
N SER A 339 -21.51 2.17 1.97
CA SER A 339 -22.40 1.05 2.27
C SER A 339 -23.47 1.37 3.31
N GLU A 340 -23.29 2.37 4.17
CA GLU A 340 -24.33 2.81 5.13
C GLU A 340 -25.53 3.47 4.45
N LYS A 341 -25.38 3.95 3.22
CA LYS A 341 -26.44 4.61 2.46
C LYS A 341 -27.23 3.66 1.57
N ILE A 342 -26.79 2.40 1.45
CA ILE A 342 -27.45 1.40 0.62
C ILE A 342 -28.50 0.66 1.45
N THR A 343 -29.70 0.55 0.88
CA THR A 343 -30.85 -0.18 1.43
C THR A 343 -31.49 -1.02 0.33
N SER A 344 -32.37 -1.97 0.69
CA SER A 344 -33.15 -2.77 -0.28
C SER A 344 -34.01 -1.92 -1.22
N GLN A 345 -34.36 -0.68 -0.84
CA GLN A 345 -35.18 0.21 -1.64
C GLN A 345 -34.42 1.04 -2.67
N ASN A 346 -33.12 1.31 -2.44
CA ASN A 346 -32.34 2.20 -3.30
C ASN A 346 -31.11 1.53 -3.97
N VAL A 347 -30.83 0.25 -3.68
CA VAL A 347 -29.64 -0.46 -4.18
C VAL A 347 -29.59 -0.45 -5.71
N GLU A 348 -30.71 -0.67 -6.39
CA GLU A 348 -30.81 -0.62 -7.85
C GLU A 348 -30.44 0.76 -8.39
N GLU A 349 -31.01 1.83 -7.84
CA GLU A 349 -30.71 3.21 -8.27
C GLU A 349 -29.23 3.54 -8.10
N MET A 350 -28.64 3.07 -6.99
CA MET A 350 -27.25 3.36 -6.67
C MET A 350 -26.24 2.55 -7.50
N LEU A 351 -26.60 1.37 -8.04
CA LEU A 351 -25.67 0.45 -8.68
C LEU A 351 -25.93 0.17 -10.17
N LYS A 352 -27.09 0.53 -10.73
CA LYS A 352 -27.49 0.19 -12.11
C LYS A 352 -26.53 0.68 -13.21
N ASP A 353 -25.76 1.74 -12.94
CA ASP A 353 -24.83 2.35 -13.91
C ASP A 353 -23.40 1.80 -13.84
N PHE A 354 -23.16 0.77 -12.99
CA PHE A 354 -21.86 0.15 -12.83
C PHE A 354 -21.79 -1.19 -13.55
N ASP A 355 -20.66 -1.41 -14.20
CA ASP A 355 -20.36 -2.63 -14.95
C ASP A 355 -19.81 -3.74 -14.05
N GLY A 356 -19.28 -3.37 -12.85
CA GLY A 356 -18.80 -4.30 -11.85
C GLY A 356 -18.74 -3.70 -10.45
N VAL A 357 -18.76 -4.57 -9.43
CA VAL A 357 -18.79 -4.17 -8.03
C VAL A 357 -17.74 -4.89 -7.20
N ILE A 358 -17.04 -4.16 -6.34
CA ILE A 358 -16.10 -4.69 -5.34
C ILE A 358 -16.65 -4.35 -3.96
N VAL A 359 -16.73 -5.37 -3.09
CA VAL A 359 -16.96 -5.17 -1.65
C VAL A 359 -15.66 -5.47 -0.91
N PRO A 360 -14.93 -4.43 -0.46
CA PRO A 360 -13.62 -4.57 0.16
C PRO A 360 -13.69 -5.00 1.62
N GLY A 361 -12.52 -5.29 2.20
CA GLY A 361 -12.32 -5.55 3.61
C GLY A 361 -12.78 -4.42 4.54
N GLY A 362 -12.83 -4.71 5.83
CA GLY A 362 -13.21 -3.78 6.90
C GLY A 362 -13.52 -4.50 8.20
N PHE A 363 -13.73 -3.75 9.28
CA PHE A 363 -14.02 -4.28 10.62
C PHE A 363 -15.25 -3.62 11.24
N GLY A 364 -15.93 -4.33 12.17
CA GLY A 364 -17.09 -3.85 12.91
C GLY A 364 -18.37 -3.78 12.07
N ASN A 365 -19.49 -3.57 12.74
CA ASN A 365 -20.85 -3.75 12.24
C ASN A 365 -21.39 -2.61 11.34
N ARG A 366 -20.69 -1.49 11.21
CA ARG A 366 -21.12 -0.33 10.42
C ARG A 366 -21.22 -0.67 8.93
N GLY A 367 -22.36 -0.40 8.29
CA GLY A 367 -22.60 -0.57 6.85
C GLY A 367 -22.66 -2.03 6.35
N ILE A 368 -22.84 -3.01 7.25
CA ILE A 368 -22.90 -4.43 6.91
C ILE A 368 -24.13 -4.77 6.07
N GLU A 369 -25.32 -4.32 6.48
CA GLU A 369 -26.56 -4.62 5.76
C GLU A 369 -26.53 -4.05 4.33
N GLY A 370 -25.99 -2.84 4.14
CA GLY A 370 -25.85 -2.28 2.79
C GLY A 370 -24.87 -3.07 1.91
N LYS A 371 -23.84 -3.69 2.49
CA LYS A 371 -22.97 -4.63 1.75
C LYS A 371 -23.72 -5.89 1.36
N ILE A 372 -24.52 -6.45 2.26
CA ILE A 372 -25.35 -7.64 1.99
C ILE A 372 -26.37 -7.36 0.89
N GLU A 373 -27.09 -6.23 0.95
CA GLU A 373 -28.03 -5.80 -0.09
C GLU A 373 -27.31 -5.56 -1.44
N THR A 374 -26.11 -4.99 -1.42
CA THR A 374 -25.28 -4.86 -2.63
C THR A 374 -24.98 -6.21 -3.25
N ILE A 375 -24.51 -7.17 -2.45
CA ILE A 375 -24.12 -8.51 -2.93
C ILE A 375 -25.35 -9.27 -3.46
N LYS A 376 -26.48 -9.16 -2.79
CA LYS A 376 -27.76 -9.70 -3.28
C LYS A 376 -28.12 -9.14 -4.65
N TYR A 377 -28.07 -7.83 -4.80
CA TYR A 377 -28.40 -7.14 -6.04
C TYR A 377 -27.48 -7.61 -7.19
N VAL A 378 -26.16 -7.63 -6.99
CA VAL A 378 -25.21 -8.04 -8.04
C VAL A 378 -25.32 -9.52 -8.37
N ARG A 379 -25.57 -10.40 -7.39
CA ARG A 379 -25.79 -11.83 -7.62
C ARG A 379 -27.04 -12.08 -8.46
N GLU A 380 -28.18 -11.45 -8.11
CA GLU A 380 -29.45 -11.63 -8.79
C GLU A 380 -29.45 -11.01 -10.20
N ASN A 381 -28.75 -9.90 -10.41
CA ASN A 381 -28.67 -9.18 -11.69
C ASN A 381 -27.42 -9.57 -12.52
N LYS A 382 -26.64 -10.55 -12.07
CA LYS A 382 -25.45 -11.06 -12.77
C LYS A 382 -24.40 -9.98 -13.09
N ILE A 383 -24.23 -9.01 -12.21
CA ILE A 383 -23.19 -7.98 -12.31
C ILE A 383 -21.88 -8.54 -11.76
N PRO A 384 -20.76 -8.47 -12.50
CA PRO A 384 -19.45 -8.92 -12.03
C PRO A 384 -19.09 -8.44 -10.62
N PHE A 385 -18.74 -9.37 -9.73
CA PHE A 385 -18.56 -9.11 -8.30
C PHE A 385 -17.27 -9.70 -7.76
N LEU A 386 -16.49 -8.89 -7.04
CA LEU A 386 -15.33 -9.32 -6.25
C LEU A 386 -15.54 -8.99 -4.76
N GLY A 387 -15.56 -10.02 -3.90
CA GLY A 387 -15.57 -9.87 -2.45
C GLY A 387 -14.16 -10.05 -1.87
N ILE A 388 -13.70 -9.12 -1.03
CA ILE A 388 -12.38 -9.17 -0.40
C ILE A 388 -12.54 -9.21 1.12
N CYS A 389 -11.97 -10.22 1.78
CA CYS A 389 -11.95 -10.40 3.22
C CYS A 389 -13.36 -10.30 3.83
N LEU A 390 -13.72 -9.18 4.44
CA LEU A 390 -15.10 -8.94 4.91
C LEU A 390 -16.12 -9.08 3.77
N GLY A 391 -15.77 -8.70 2.53
CA GLY A 391 -16.63 -8.88 1.37
C GLY A 391 -16.96 -10.34 1.07
N MET A 392 -16.03 -11.26 1.27
CA MET A 392 -16.30 -12.70 1.21
C MET A 392 -17.25 -13.13 2.33
N GLN A 393 -17.01 -12.69 3.56
CA GLN A 393 -17.88 -13.02 4.70
C GLN A 393 -19.32 -12.54 4.47
N MET A 394 -19.48 -11.33 3.91
CA MET A 394 -20.80 -10.81 3.55
C MET A 394 -21.46 -11.61 2.43
N ALA A 395 -20.68 -12.11 1.45
CA ALA A 395 -21.21 -12.98 0.39
C ALA A 395 -21.76 -14.31 0.95
N VAL A 396 -21.07 -14.89 1.92
CA VAL A 396 -21.52 -16.12 2.61
C VAL A 396 -22.80 -15.85 3.41
N ILE A 397 -22.86 -14.74 4.15
CA ILE A 397 -24.06 -14.34 4.92
C ILE A 397 -25.24 -14.06 3.98
N GLU A 398 -25.01 -13.32 2.90
CA GLU A 398 -26.04 -13.05 1.89
C GLU A 398 -26.61 -14.35 1.32
N PHE A 399 -25.72 -15.27 0.93
CA PHE A 399 -26.13 -16.54 0.34
C PHE A 399 -26.91 -17.40 1.34
N ALA A 400 -26.48 -17.46 2.58
CA ALA A 400 -27.19 -18.17 3.66
C ALA A 400 -28.59 -17.57 3.90
N ARG A 401 -28.72 -16.24 3.97
CA ARG A 401 -30.01 -15.56 4.18
C ARG A 401 -30.97 -15.72 3.01
N ASN A 402 -30.48 -15.46 1.78
CA ASN A 402 -31.36 -15.33 0.62
C ASN A 402 -31.52 -16.61 -0.20
N VAL A 403 -30.57 -17.55 -0.15
CA VAL A 403 -30.66 -18.84 -0.87
C VAL A 403 -31.04 -19.97 0.08
N LEU A 404 -30.34 -20.15 1.21
CA LEU A 404 -30.67 -21.19 2.20
C LEU A 404 -31.86 -20.83 3.10
N LYS A 405 -32.27 -19.55 3.13
CA LYS A 405 -33.37 -19.02 3.94
C LYS A 405 -33.11 -19.03 5.45
N TYR A 406 -31.85 -18.96 5.85
CA TYR A 406 -31.44 -18.72 7.23
C TYR A 406 -31.48 -17.23 7.53
N ASN A 407 -32.66 -16.67 7.78
CA ASN A 407 -32.92 -15.23 7.84
C ASN A 407 -32.05 -14.48 8.88
N ASP A 408 -31.60 -15.17 9.91
CA ASP A 408 -30.76 -14.66 10.99
C ASP A 408 -29.26 -15.00 10.81
N ALA A 409 -28.88 -15.65 9.67
CA ALA A 409 -27.49 -15.97 9.42
C ALA A 409 -26.60 -14.73 9.54
N ASN A 410 -25.52 -14.84 10.30
CA ASN A 410 -24.65 -13.73 10.62
C ASN A 410 -23.21 -14.15 10.91
N SER A 411 -22.34 -13.16 11.14
CA SER A 411 -21.04 -13.35 11.78
C SER A 411 -21.19 -13.14 13.29
N VAL A 412 -20.51 -13.97 14.09
CA VAL A 412 -20.39 -13.75 15.53
C VAL A 412 -19.63 -12.47 15.91
N GLU A 413 -18.99 -11.79 14.92
CA GLU A 413 -18.45 -10.45 15.11
C GLU A 413 -19.55 -9.40 15.34
N PHE A 414 -20.71 -9.58 14.71
CA PHE A 414 -21.79 -8.60 14.71
C PHE A 414 -22.96 -9.01 15.58
N ASP A 415 -23.21 -10.30 15.70
CA ASP A 415 -24.24 -10.89 16.56
C ASP A 415 -23.74 -12.21 17.15
N GLU A 416 -23.30 -12.15 18.41
CA GLU A 416 -22.80 -13.33 19.15
C GLU A 416 -23.88 -14.37 19.42
N ASN A 417 -25.18 -14.00 19.32
CA ASN A 417 -26.33 -14.86 19.63
C ASN A 417 -27.07 -15.37 18.38
N THR A 418 -26.53 -15.13 17.18
CA THR A 418 -27.18 -15.64 15.95
C THR A 418 -27.34 -17.17 16.02
N ALA A 419 -28.50 -17.67 15.59
CA ALA A 419 -28.74 -19.11 15.51
C ALA A 419 -27.97 -19.79 14.36
N HIS A 420 -27.60 -19.00 13.33
CA HIS A 420 -26.84 -19.48 12.19
C HIS A 420 -25.52 -18.69 12.02
N PRO A 421 -24.49 -19.00 12.86
CA PRO A 421 -23.18 -18.35 12.78
C PRO A 421 -22.37 -18.89 11.60
N VAL A 422 -22.72 -18.48 10.37
CA VAL A 422 -22.03 -18.92 9.13
C VAL A 422 -20.61 -18.37 9.01
N ILE A 423 -20.30 -17.31 9.77
CA ILE A 423 -18.97 -16.78 10.01
C ILE A 423 -18.69 -16.80 11.50
N HIS A 424 -17.57 -17.40 11.88
CA HIS A 424 -17.20 -17.56 13.29
C HIS A 424 -15.76 -17.10 13.59
N ILE A 425 -15.43 -17.02 14.88
CA ILE A 425 -14.06 -16.64 15.29
C ILE A 425 -13.12 -17.84 15.11
N MET A 426 -11.93 -17.61 14.56
CA MET A 426 -10.88 -18.63 14.47
C MET A 426 -10.51 -19.17 15.85
N GLU A 427 -10.25 -20.47 15.96
CA GLU A 427 -9.93 -21.12 17.25
C GLU A 427 -8.75 -20.48 17.98
N ASN A 428 -7.68 -20.12 17.24
CA ASN A 428 -6.51 -19.46 17.81
C ASN A 428 -6.72 -17.97 18.13
N GLN A 429 -7.88 -17.41 17.81
CA GLN A 429 -8.26 -16.02 18.08
C GLN A 429 -9.18 -15.89 19.31
N LYS A 430 -9.65 -17.01 19.88
CA LYS A 430 -10.41 -17.01 21.12
C LYS A 430 -9.54 -16.55 22.29
N ASN A 431 -10.10 -15.70 23.16
CA ASN A 431 -9.44 -15.18 24.38
C ASN A 431 -8.26 -14.20 24.15
N ILE A 432 -8.14 -13.60 22.96
CA ILE A 432 -7.13 -12.56 22.72
C ILE A 432 -7.59 -11.24 23.33
N THR A 433 -6.81 -10.71 24.30
CA THR A 433 -7.04 -9.43 24.97
C THR A 433 -6.33 -8.27 24.26
N LYS A 434 -5.14 -8.51 23.69
CA LYS A 434 -4.40 -7.52 22.88
C LYS A 434 -4.81 -7.64 21.43
N LYS A 435 -5.48 -6.63 20.87
CA LYS A 435 -6.04 -6.70 19.50
C LYS A 435 -5.02 -6.43 18.39
N GLY A 436 -4.04 -5.55 18.60
CA GLY A 436 -3.03 -5.21 17.58
C GLY A 436 -2.07 -6.38 17.32
N GLY A 437 -1.75 -6.63 16.04
CA GLY A 437 -0.76 -7.62 15.60
C GLY A 437 -1.10 -9.08 15.89
N THR A 438 -2.36 -9.42 16.21
CA THR A 438 -2.76 -10.78 16.66
C THR A 438 -3.72 -11.50 15.73
N MET A 439 -4.16 -10.87 14.66
CA MET A 439 -4.98 -11.50 13.62
C MET A 439 -4.17 -12.53 12.80
N ARG A 440 -4.84 -13.26 11.91
CA ARG A 440 -4.15 -14.00 10.85
C ARG A 440 -3.60 -12.98 9.87
N LEU A 441 -2.29 -12.75 9.91
CA LEU A 441 -1.59 -11.69 9.20
C LEU A 441 -0.50 -12.25 8.29
N GLY A 442 -0.37 -11.67 7.08
CA GLY A 442 0.68 -12.00 6.12
C GLY A 442 0.27 -13.08 5.13
N ALA A 443 1.26 -13.60 4.42
CA ALA A 443 1.04 -14.54 3.33
C ALA A 443 0.80 -15.96 3.85
N TYR A 444 -0.26 -16.58 3.32
CA TYR A 444 -0.58 -17.98 3.56
C TYR A 444 -0.87 -18.70 2.25
N PRO A 445 -0.52 -19.99 2.16
CA PRO A 445 -0.82 -20.78 0.98
C PRO A 445 -2.32 -21.11 0.92
N CYS A 446 -2.85 -21.06 -0.30
CA CYS A 446 -4.19 -21.51 -0.64
C CYS A 446 -4.11 -22.54 -1.76
N VAL A 447 -4.78 -23.66 -1.60
CA VAL A 447 -4.91 -24.73 -2.61
C VAL A 447 -6.20 -24.53 -3.38
N LEU A 448 -6.10 -24.38 -4.69
CA LEU A 448 -7.22 -24.16 -5.60
C LEU A 448 -7.75 -25.49 -6.14
N LYS A 449 -9.06 -25.72 -5.98
CA LYS A 449 -9.75 -26.94 -6.40
C LYS A 449 -9.77 -27.04 -7.93
N GLN A 450 -9.44 -28.20 -8.47
CA GLN A 450 -9.49 -28.44 -9.91
C GLN A 450 -10.90 -28.26 -10.47
N GLY A 451 -11.02 -27.66 -11.65
CA GLY A 451 -12.30 -27.42 -12.33
C GLY A 451 -13.07 -26.19 -11.83
N THR A 452 -12.52 -25.42 -10.90
CA THR A 452 -13.14 -24.18 -10.42
C THR A 452 -12.68 -22.96 -11.23
N TYR A 453 -13.47 -21.89 -11.15
CA TYR A 453 -13.18 -20.65 -11.87
C TYR A 453 -11.93 -19.94 -11.31
N ALA A 454 -11.78 -19.88 -10.00
CA ALA A 454 -10.56 -19.36 -9.38
C ALA A 454 -9.31 -20.11 -9.86
N ARG A 455 -9.36 -21.45 -10.00
CA ARG A 455 -8.25 -22.23 -10.55
C ARG A 455 -7.92 -21.86 -11.99
N LYS A 456 -8.94 -21.61 -12.82
CA LYS A 456 -8.79 -21.15 -14.20
C LYS A 456 -8.14 -19.76 -14.26
N ILE A 457 -8.55 -18.83 -13.37
CA ILE A 457 -8.06 -17.46 -13.31
C ILE A 457 -6.58 -17.40 -12.89
N TYR A 458 -6.21 -18.09 -11.82
CA TYR A 458 -4.82 -18.09 -11.35
C TYR A 458 -3.88 -18.96 -12.20
N GLY A 459 -4.41 -20.00 -12.84
CA GLY A 459 -3.62 -20.94 -13.65
C GLY A 459 -2.73 -21.90 -12.86
N GLU A 460 -2.74 -21.81 -11.52
CA GLU A 460 -1.87 -22.54 -10.60
C GLU A 460 -2.68 -23.33 -9.57
N GLU A 461 -2.13 -24.45 -9.04
CA GLU A 461 -2.77 -25.24 -7.99
C GLU A 461 -2.66 -24.61 -6.61
N LYS A 462 -1.53 -23.98 -6.36
CA LYS A 462 -1.23 -23.36 -5.08
C LYS A 462 -0.86 -21.91 -5.32
N ILE A 463 -1.54 -21.04 -4.60
CA ILE A 463 -1.26 -19.63 -4.56
C ILE A 463 -0.88 -19.22 -3.14
N SER A 464 -0.29 -18.06 -2.99
CA SER A 464 0.01 -17.46 -1.69
C SER A 464 -0.48 -16.04 -1.69
N GLU A 465 -1.41 -15.71 -0.80
CA GLU A 465 -2.00 -14.39 -0.68
C GLU A 465 -1.95 -13.88 0.76
N ARG A 466 -2.02 -12.56 0.95
CA ARG A 466 -1.89 -11.95 2.28
C ARG A 466 -3.24 -11.82 2.95
N HIS A 467 -3.25 -12.10 4.26
CA HIS A 467 -4.43 -12.09 5.11
C HIS A 467 -4.36 -10.97 6.15
N ARG A 468 -5.55 -10.51 6.57
CA ARG A 468 -5.75 -9.58 7.67
C ARG A 468 -7.15 -9.78 8.24
N HIS A 469 -7.37 -10.88 8.98
CA HIS A 469 -8.70 -11.20 9.54
C HIS A 469 -8.61 -12.04 10.82
N ARG A 470 -9.70 -12.04 11.59
CA ARG A 470 -9.90 -12.79 12.83
C ARG A 470 -11.04 -13.78 12.72
N TYR A 471 -12.01 -13.49 11.87
CA TYR A 471 -13.18 -14.31 11.63
C TYR A 471 -13.06 -15.02 10.29
N GLU A 472 -13.74 -16.17 10.19
CA GLU A 472 -13.64 -17.05 9.03
C GLU A 472 -14.94 -17.80 8.77
N PHE A 473 -15.04 -18.43 7.61
CA PHE A 473 -16.16 -19.31 7.23
C PHE A 473 -16.31 -20.46 8.24
N ASN A 474 -17.56 -20.70 8.69
CA ASN A 474 -17.87 -21.81 9.58
C ASN A 474 -18.13 -23.10 8.80
N ASN A 475 -17.24 -24.08 8.93
CA ASN A 475 -17.31 -25.35 8.21
C ASN A 475 -18.56 -26.21 8.52
N ASP A 476 -19.29 -25.95 9.61
CA ASP A 476 -20.54 -26.64 9.91
C ASP A 476 -21.60 -26.41 8.83
N TYR A 477 -21.53 -25.30 8.11
CA TYR A 477 -22.43 -24.94 7.01
C TYR A 477 -21.87 -25.29 5.63
N ARG A 478 -20.67 -25.85 5.53
CA ARG A 478 -19.95 -26.03 4.26
C ARG A 478 -20.72 -26.90 3.26
N GLU A 479 -21.20 -28.05 3.70
CA GLU A 479 -21.89 -29.01 2.83
C GLU A 479 -23.20 -28.43 2.27
N GLU A 480 -23.97 -27.73 3.10
CA GLU A 480 -25.24 -27.13 2.69
C GLU A 480 -25.04 -25.98 1.70
N ILE A 481 -24.05 -25.11 1.95
CA ILE A 481 -23.69 -23.98 1.11
C ILE A 481 -23.19 -24.48 -0.26
N GLU A 482 -22.31 -25.53 -0.30
CA GLU A 482 -21.84 -26.10 -1.57
C GLU A 482 -22.98 -26.77 -2.34
N LYS A 483 -23.89 -27.50 -1.68
CA LYS A 483 -25.07 -28.11 -2.32
C LYS A 483 -26.03 -27.07 -2.90
N ALA A 484 -26.16 -25.92 -2.26
CA ALA A 484 -27.00 -24.82 -2.74
C ALA A 484 -26.38 -24.02 -3.89
N GLY A 485 -25.11 -24.27 -4.25
CA GLY A 485 -24.47 -23.72 -5.44
C GLY A 485 -23.34 -22.72 -5.20
N LEU A 486 -23.04 -22.29 -3.97
CA LEU A 486 -21.85 -21.50 -3.68
C LEU A 486 -20.66 -22.44 -3.49
N LYS A 487 -19.79 -22.52 -4.50
CA LYS A 487 -18.66 -23.44 -4.51
C LYS A 487 -17.51 -22.93 -3.63
N ILE A 488 -16.86 -23.86 -2.93
CA ILE A 488 -15.60 -23.60 -2.25
C ILE A 488 -14.48 -23.97 -3.21
N SER A 489 -13.81 -22.97 -3.75
CA SER A 489 -12.79 -23.11 -4.79
C SER A 489 -11.35 -22.99 -4.29
N GLY A 490 -11.15 -22.45 -3.09
CA GLY A 490 -9.85 -22.35 -2.43
C GLY A 490 -9.91 -22.71 -0.95
N THR A 491 -8.91 -23.44 -0.47
CA THR A 491 -8.79 -23.79 0.95
C THR A 491 -7.34 -23.71 1.41
N SER A 492 -7.12 -23.61 2.73
CA SER A 492 -5.81 -23.87 3.32
C SER A 492 -5.31 -25.29 2.96
N PRO A 493 -3.99 -25.57 3.00
CA PRO A 493 -3.44 -26.88 2.59
C PRO A 493 -4.00 -28.09 3.35
N ASN A 494 -4.44 -27.89 4.59
CA ASN A 494 -5.10 -28.93 5.40
C ASN A 494 -6.61 -29.02 5.15
N GLY A 495 -7.18 -28.16 4.28
CA GLY A 495 -8.59 -28.10 3.94
C GLY A 495 -9.52 -27.48 5.00
N ASN A 496 -8.97 -27.02 6.14
CA ASN A 496 -9.76 -26.55 7.28
C ASN A 496 -10.29 -25.12 7.14
N LEU A 497 -9.56 -24.26 6.42
CA LEU A 497 -9.97 -22.87 6.21
C LEU A 497 -10.45 -22.68 4.79
N VAL A 498 -11.62 -22.05 4.64
CA VAL A 498 -12.16 -21.67 3.33
C VAL A 498 -11.56 -20.33 2.94
N GLU A 499 -10.85 -20.31 1.83
CA GLU A 499 -10.11 -19.13 1.35
C GLU A 499 -10.81 -18.42 0.18
N ILE A 500 -11.54 -19.18 -0.66
CA ILE A 500 -12.27 -18.62 -1.81
C ILE A 500 -13.62 -19.32 -1.94
N VAL A 501 -14.66 -18.52 -2.15
CA VAL A 501 -15.98 -18.96 -2.59
C VAL A 501 -16.32 -18.34 -3.93
N GLU A 502 -17.09 -19.08 -4.77
CA GLU A 502 -17.48 -18.62 -6.10
C GLU A 502 -18.81 -19.19 -6.55
N LEU A 503 -19.50 -18.54 -7.48
CA LEU A 503 -20.54 -19.12 -8.30
C LEU A 503 -19.94 -19.62 -9.62
N GLU A 504 -20.50 -20.71 -10.15
CA GLU A 504 -20.07 -21.24 -11.45
C GLU A 504 -20.27 -20.22 -12.58
N GLU A 505 -19.31 -20.14 -13.52
CA GLU A 505 -19.33 -19.18 -14.64
C GLU A 505 -20.60 -19.28 -15.48
N GLU A 506 -21.22 -20.46 -15.54
CA GLU A 506 -22.50 -20.70 -16.24
C GLU A 506 -23.68 -19.99 -15.56
N ASN A 507 -23.61 -19.84 -14.23
CA ASN A 507 -24.66 -19.22 -13.42
C ASN A 507 -24.47 -17.71 -13.26
N HIS A 508 -23.21 -17.25 -13.18
CA HIS A 508 -22.85 -15.85 -12.99
C HIS A 508 -21.54 -15.53 -13.72
N PRO A 509 -21.45 -14.41 -14.50
CA PRO A 509 -20.27 -14.11 -15.32
C PRO A 509 -18.96 -13.99 -14.51
N PHE A 510 -19.04 -13.44 -13.30
CA PHE A 510 -17.95 -13.37 -12.33
C PHE A 510 -18.51 -13.08 -10.94
N PHE A 511 -18.54 -14.09 -10.08
CA PHE A 511 -18.86 -13.94 -8.67
C PHE A 511 -17.82 -14.72 -7.88
N VAL A 512 -16.78 -14.01 -7.43
CA VAL A 512 -15.65 -14.62 -6.70
C VAL A 512 -15.38 -13.78 -5.44
N ALA A 513 -15.15 -14.46 -4.33
CA ALA A 513 -14.80 -13.76 -3.10
C ALA A 513 -13.72 -14.53 -2.34
N GLY A 514 -12.66 -13.80 -1.94
CA GLY A 514 -11.51 -14.33 -1.20
C GLY A 514 -11.42 -13.80 0.23
N GLN A 515 -10.99 -14.66 1.18
CA GLN A 515 -10.75 -14.26 2.56
C GLN A 515 -9.46 -13.43 2.71
N PHE A 516 -8.58 -13.55 1.75
CA PHE A 516 -7.32 -12.81 1.66
C PHE A 516 -7.50 -11.46 0.94
N HIS A 517 -6.41 -10.71 0.84
CA HIS A 517 -6.32 -9.39 0.23
C HIS A 517 -5.46 -9.45 -1.05
N PRO A 518 -6.02 -9.78 -2.22
CA PRO A 518 -5.27 -9.91 -3.47
C PRO A 518 -4.72 -8.56 -3.98
N GLU A 519 -5.25 -7.44 -3.49
CA GLU A 519 -4.79 -6.09 -3.80
C GLU A 519 -3.36 -5.83 -3.32
N PHE A 520 -2.92 -6.44 -2.22
CA PHE A 520 -1.57 -6.21 -1.69
C PHE A 520 -0.45 -6.78 -2.56
N LYS A 521 -0.75 -7.75 -3.42
CA LYS A 521 0.23 -8.35 -4.33
C LYS A 521 0.10 -7.88 -5.77
N SER A 522 -0.84 -6.98 -6.07
CA SER A 522 -1.00 -6.40 -7.41
C SER A 522 0.13 -5.41 -7.71
N ARG A 523 0.73 -5.52 -8.90
CA ARG A 523 1.79 -4.65 -9.41
C ARG A 523 1.37 -4.07 -10.77
N PRO A 524 1.90 -2.92 -11.20
CA PRO A 524 1.53 -2.33 -12.49
C PRO A 524 1.91 -3.21 -13.68
N ASP A 525 3.02 -3.95 -13.58
CA ASP A 525 3.51 -4.88 -14.60
C ASP A 525 3.05 -6.34 -14.37
N LYS A 526 2.54 -6.65 -13.16
CA LYS A 526 2.03 -7.95 -12.76
C LYS A 526 0.73 -7.82 -11.94
N PRO A 527 -0.37 -7.42 -12.59
CA PRO A 527 -1.65 -7.20 -11.90
C PRO A 527 -2.21 -8.48 -11.29
N SER A 528 -2.94 -8.35 -10.17
CA SER A 528 -3.63 -9.47 -9.53
C SER A 528 -4.66 -10.11 -10.49
N PRO A 529 -4.62 -11.46 -10.66
CA PRO A 529 -5.49 -12.16 -11.61
C PRO A 529 -6.99 -11.95 -11.37
N LEU A 530 -7.43 -11.87 -10.10
CA LEU A 530 -8.85 -11.66 -9.78
C LEU A 530 -9.36 -10.29 -10.24
N PHE A 531 -8.56 -9.24 -10.10
CA PHE A 531 -8.92 -7.91 -10.61
C PHE A 531 -8.91 -7.85 -12.14
N VAL A 532 -7.92 -8.52 -12.77
CA VAL A 532 -7.85 -8.60 -14.24
C VAL A 532 -9.10 -9.26 -14.81
N GLU A 533 -9.50 -10.40 -14.26
CA GLU A 533 -10.69 -11.11 -14.76
C GLU A 533 -11.99 -10.36 -14.43
N LEU A 534 -12.11 -9.73 -13.25
CA LEU A 534 -13.25 -8.84 -12.93
C LEU A 534 -13.44 -7.78 -14.01
N VAL A 535 -12.39 -6.97 -14.29
CA VAL A 535 -12.47 -5.90 -15.29
C VAL A 535 -12.75 -6.44 -16.67
N LYS A 536 -12.16 -7.58 -17.05
CA LYS A 536 -12.43 -8.26 -18.33
C LYS A 536 -13.90 -8.66 -18.49
N LYS A 537 -14.58 -9.07 -17.42
CA LYS A 537 -16.01 -9.43 -17.45
C LYS A 537 -16.95 -8.21 -17.43
N CYS A 538 -16.41 -7.03 -17.23
CA CYS A 538 -17.12 -5.75 -17.30
C CYS A 538 -17.04 -5.07 -18.69
N ILE A 539 -16.24 -5.60 -19.61
CA ILE A 539 -16.10 -5.12 -21.00
C ILE A 539 -17.21 -5.70 -21.86
#